data_2b6f3ad6fd1dc80152561acf5e6d6d6b
#
_entry.id   2b6f3ad6fd1dc80152561acf5e6d6d6b
#
_cell.length_a   1.000
_cell.length_b   1.000
_cell.length_c   1.000
_cell.angle_alpha   90.00
_cell.angle_beta   90.00
_cell.angle_gamma   90.00
#
_symmetry.space_group_name_H-M   'P 1'
#
loop_
_entity.id
_entity.type
_entity.pdbx_description
1 polymer ?
#
loop_
_entity_poly.entity_id
_entity_poly.type
_entity_poly.pdbx_seq_one_letter_code
_entity_poly.pdbx_strand_id
1 'polypeptide(L)'
;FIYKMSGRMKVEMRPRGKALYKRLKKIMDGEQPDVIVCTHPMCVKAIASYKEKTGLKTPLVTCITDISMHPEWTSQTDIYLAPTQEIKRHLIKEGTRAEDILVTGIPVRQQFLDADCRQKRERNRTRRVLIMGGGLGLMPDLKELLEKLHSMQGVESVVITGKNHKMYEEWVNRYEDVEVLGYTENISRYMR
;
A
#
# COMPACT_ATOMS: atom_id res chain seq x y z
N PHE A 1 -4.73 7.48 11.40
CA PHE A 1 -5.86 8.33 11.88
C PHE A 1 -7.05 8.23 10.94
N ILE A 2 -6.88 8.25 9.63
CA ILE A 2 -7.95 8.11 8.62
C ILE A 2 -8.59 6.72 8.67
N TYR A 3 -7.81 5.66 8.91
CA TYR A 3 -8.30 4.28 9.01
C TYR A 3 -9.23 4.03 10.21
N LYS A 4 -9.02 4.70 11.34
CA LYS A 4 -9.87 4.55 12.54
C LYS A 4 -11.24 5.25 12.41
N MET A 5 -11.35 6.24 11.52
CA MET A 5 -12.60 6.94 11.25
C MET A 5 -13.48 6.25 10.20
N SER A 6 -12.91 5.47 9.26
CA SER A 6 -13.67 4.85 8.17
C SER A 6 -14.61 3.72 8.62
N GLY A 7 -14.34 3.08 9.76
CA GLY A 7 -15.18 2.00 10.30
C GLY A 7 -16.49 2.45 10.98
N ARG A 8 -16.68 3.76 11.24
CA ARG A 8 -17.85 4.29 11.93
C ARG A 8 -18.68 5.32 11.16
N MET A 9 -18.17 5.85 10.08
CA MET A 9 -18.90 6.76 9.21
C MET A 9 -19.08 6.11 7.85
N LYS A 10 -20.34 5.85 7.47
CA LYS A 10 -20.73 5.73 6.05
C LYS A 10 -20.52 7.11 5.41
N VAL A 11 -19.27 7.51 5.22
CA VAL A 11 -18.94 8.66 4.40
C VAL A 11 -19.12 8.20 2.97
N GLU A 12 -20.31 8.40 2.43
CA GLU A 12 -20.49 8.48 0.98
C GLU A 12 -19.59 9.60 0.46
N MET A 13 -18.34 9.31 0.22
CA MET A 13 -17.48 10.19 -0.55
C MET A 13 -18.00 10.16 -1.99
N ARG A 14 -18.97 11.01 -2.27
CA ARG A 14 -19.36 11.29 -3.64
C ARG A 14 -18.10 11.76 -4.36
N PRO A 15 -17.64 11.06 -5.43
CA PRO A 15 -16.54 11.57 -6.24
C PRO A 15 -16.89 13.02 -6.57
N ARG A 16 -15.98 13.94 -6.32
CA ARG A 16 -16.18 15.38 -6.64
C ARG A 16 -16.38 15.52 -8.15
N GLY A 17 -17.56 15.30 -8.51
CA GLY A 17 -18.37 15.05 -9.70
C GLY A 17 -17.72 15.38 -11.03
N LYS A 18 -17.87 16.61 -11.54
CA LYS A 18 -17.60 16.96 -12.94
C LYS A 18 -16.10 16.95 -13.30
N ALA A 19 -15.21 17.35 -12.39
CA ALA A 19 -13.77 17.43 -12.69
C ALA A 19 -13.12 16.05 -12.84
N LEU A 20 -13.42 15.10 -11.92
CA LEU A 20 -12.91 13.73 -12.00
C LEU A 20 -13.46 13.03 -13.27
N TYR A 21 -14.76 13.17 -13.54
CA TYR A 21 -15.38 12.61 -14.74
C TYR A 21 -14.71 13.15 -16.03
N LYS A 22 -14.45 14.46 -16.12
CA LYS A 22 -13.77 15.07 -17.25
C LYS A 22 -12.35 14.53 -17.45
N ARG A 23 -11.61 14.33 -16.34
CA ARG A 23 -10.26 13.72 -16.38
C ARG A 23 -10.31 12.27 -16.85
N LEU A 24 -11.22 11.46 -16.28
CA LEU A 24 -11.41 10.07 -16.71
C LEU A 24 -11.77 9.99 -18.18
N LYS A 25 -12.72 10.81 -18.64
CA LYS A 25 -13.09 10.86 -20.06
C LYS A 25 -11.87 11.16 -20.94
N LYS A 26 -11.06 12.16 -20.59
CA LYS A 26 -9.84 12.49 -21.35
C LYS A 26 -8.86 11.33 -21.41
N ILE A 27 -8.68 10.60 -20.31
CA ILE A 27 -7.79 9.43 -20.26
C ILE A 27 -8.36 8.30 -21.13
N MET A 28 -9.64 7.99 -20.98
CA MET A 28 -10.28 6.89 -21.73
C MET A 28 -10.33 7.17 -23.23
N ASP A 29 -10.63 8.40 -23.63
CA ASP A 29 -10.67 8.79 -25.05
C ASP A 29 -9.25 8.81 -25.67
N GLY A 30 -8.22 9.19 -24.90
CA GLY A 30 -6.85 9.29 -25.39
C GLY A 30 -6.10 7.96 -25.40
N GLU A 31 -6.20 7.17 -24.32
CA GLU A 31 -5.42 5.93 -24.16
C GLU A 31 -6.15 4.69 -24.72
N GLN A 32 -7.49 4.71 -24.78
CA GLN A 32 -8.34 3.60 -25.24
C GLN A 32 -7.90 2.23 -24.67
N PRO A 33 -7.81 2.07 -23.34
CA PRO A 33 -7.21 0.88 -22.74
C PRO A 33 -8.04 -0.38 -23.00
N ASP A 34 -7.37 -1.51 -23.25
CA ASP A 34 -8.01 -2.83 -23.37
C ASP A 34 -8.47 -3.37 -22.00
N VAL A 35 -7.84 -2.93 -20.92
CA VAL A 35 -8.16 -3.30 -19.53
C VAL A 35 -7.82 -2.15 -18.57
N ILE A 36 -8.64 -1.97 -17.54
CA ILE A 36 -8.39 -1.00 -16.47
C ILE A 36 -8.10 -1.75 -15.19
N VAL A 37 -6.92 -1.51 -14.59
CA VAL A 37 -6.55 -2.10 -13.30
C VAL A 37 -6.54 -1.03 -12.22
N CYS A 38 -7.34 -1.21 -11.17
CA CYS A 38 -7.39 -0.30 -10.03
C CYS A 38 -6.77 -0.95 -8.78
N THR A 39 -5.84 -0.24 -8.15
CA THR A 39 -5.15 -0.66 -6.92
C THR A 39 -5.53 0.18 -5.70
N HIS A 40 -6.58 0.99 -5.81
CA HIS A 40 -7.05 1.85 -4.72
C HIS A 40 -8.59 1.94 -4.74
N PRO A 41 -9.28 1.78 -3.59
CA PRO A 41 -10.75 1.67 -3.53
C PRO A 41 -11.47 2.88 -4.15
N MET A 42 -10.98 4.10 -3.92
CA MET A 42 -11.58 5.30 -4.55
C MET A 42 -11.51 5.28 -6.08
N CYS A 43 -10.44 4.69 -6.65
CA CYS A 43 -10.31 4.57 -8.10
C CYS A 43 -11.33 3.57 -8.65
N VAL A 44 -11.51 2.43 -7.97
CA VAL A 44 -12.51 1.41 -8.34
C VAL A 44 -13.88 2.04 -8.44
N LYS A 45 -14.33 2.71 -7.37
CA LYS A 45 -15.63 3.38 -7.33
C LYS A 45 -15.81 4.43 -8.42
N ALA A 46 -14.77 5.23 -8.69
CA ALA A 46 -14.80 6.26 -9.71
C ALA A 46 -14.95 5.67 -11.13
N ILE A 47 -14.17 4.62 -11.44
CA ILE A 47 -14.22 3.94 -12.75
C ILE A 47 -15.53 3.16 -12.90
N ALA A 48 -15.98 2.43 -11.88
CA ALA A 48 -17.27 1.74 -11.93
C ALA A 48 -18.42 2.70 -12.23
N SER A 49 -18.49 3.83 -11.53
CA SER A 49 -19.47 4.88 -11.81
C SER A 49 -19.32 5.53 -13.21
N TYR A 50 -18.10 5.63 -13.72
CA TYR A 50 -17.85 6.11 -15.07
C TYR A 50 -18.35 5.10 -16.11
N LYS A 51 -18.04 3.81 -15.97
CA LYS A 51 -18.53 2.73 -16.86
C LYS A 51 -20.05 2.69 -16.90
N GLU A 52 -20.69 2.75 -15.74
CA GLU A 52 -22.17 2.78 -15.64
C GLU A 52 -22.79 3.94 -16.43
N LYS A 53 -22.23 5.16 -16.31
CA LYS A 53 -22.75 6.36 -16.97
C LYS A 53 -22.48 6.43 -18.47
N THR A 54 -21.37 5.84 -18.93
CA THR A 54 -20.93 5.92 -20.33
C THR A 54 -21.23 4.67 -21.15
N GLY A 55 -21.57 3.56 -20.49
CA GLY A 55 -21.69 2.27 -21.14
C GLY A 55 -20.34 1.66 -21.56
N LEU A 56 -19.20 2.17 -21.03
CA LEU A 56 -17.87 1.69 -21.36
C LEU A 56 -17.73 0.19 -21.06
N LYS A 57 -17.33 -0.60 -22.06
CA LYS A 57 -17.22 -2.07 -21.98
C LYS A 57 -15.84 -2.57 -21.57
N THR A 58 -14.83 -1.69 -21.55
CA THR A 58 -13.46 -2.05 -21.11
C THR A 58 -13.51 -2.75 -19.76
N PRO A 59 -12.92 -3.95 -19.61
CA PRO A 59 -12.89 -4.69 -18.35
C PRO A 59 -12.24 -3.89 -17.22
N LEU A 60 -12.84 -3.96 -16.02
CA LEU A 60 -12.30 -3.40 -14.80
C LEU A 60 -11.80 -4.52 -13.88
N VAL A 61 -10.52 -4.50 -13.58
CA VAL A 61 -9.86 -5.41 -12.64
C VAL A 61 -9.56 -4.65 -11.35
N THR A 62 -10.04 -5.14 -10.23
CA THR A 62 -9.75 -4.59 -8.91
C THR A 62 -8.67 -5.41 -8.22
N CYS A 63 -7.48 -4.83 -8.08
CA CYS A 63 -6.39 -5.43 -7.33
C CYS A 63 -6.39 -4.90 -5.90
N ILE A 64 -6.84 -5.71 -4.95
CA ILE A 64 -6.92 -5.33 -3.54
C ILE A 64 -5.53 -5.39 -2.91
N THR A 65 -5.05 -4.26 -2.42
CA THR A 65 -3.73 -4.10 -1.80
C THR A 65 -3.78 -4.00 -0.28
N ASP A 66 -4.98 -4.08 0.30
CA ASP A 66 -5.21 -4.05 1.74
C ASP A 66 -5.50 -5.45 2.28
N ILE A 67 -5.06 -5.73 3.50
CA ILE A 67 -5.41 -6.97 4.23
C ILE A 67 -6.75 -6.88 4.95
N SER A 68 -7.37 -5.69 4.98
CA SER A 68 -8.70 -5.43 5.52
C SER A 68 -9.65 -4.94 4.43
N MET A 69 -10.92 -5.30 4.54
CA MET A 69 -11.93 -4.85 3.58
C MET A 69 -12.39 -3.42 3.88
N HIS A 70 -12.34 -2.58 2.87
CA HIS A 70 -13.00 -1.28 2.84
C HIS A 70 -14.27 -1.39 1.97
N PRO A 71 -15.40 -0.78 2.36
CA PRO A 71 -16.67 -0.90 1.61
C PRO A 71 -16.57 -0.50 0.12
N GLU A 72 -15.65 0.39 -0.23
CA GLU A 72 -15.47 0.81 -1.63
C GLU A 72 -14.76 -0.23 -2.51
N TRP A 73 -14.12 -1.26 -1.92
CA TRP A 73 -13.60 -2.40 -2.68
C TRP A 73 -14.71 -3.25 -3.31
N THR A 74 -15.93 -3.23 -2.75
CA THR A 74 -17.09 -3.99 -3.25
C THR A 74 -17.84 -3.28 -4.37
N SER A 75 -17.27 -2.21 -4.97
CA SER A 75 -17.83 -1.56 -6.15
C SER A 75 -17.84 -2.53 -7.33
N GLN A 76 -18.80 -2.38 -8.23
CA GLN A 76 -18.96 -3.24 -9.40
C GLN A 76 -17.68 -3.28 -10.25
N THR A 77 -17.11 -4.48 -10.38
CA THR A 77 -15.89 -4.78 -11.14
C THR A 77 -16.05 -6.14 -11.83
N ASP A 78 -15.27 -6.36 -12.90
CA ASP A 78 -15.38 -7.60 -13.67
C ASP A 78 -14.53 -8.72 -13.05
N ILE A 79 -13.35 -8.41 -12.49
CA ILE A 79 -12.45 -9.37 -11.85
C ILE A 79 -11.83 -8.77 -10.58
N TYR A 80 -11.73 -9.57 -9.54
CA TYR A 80 -10.98 -9.25 -8.31
C TYR A 80 -9.68 -10.04 -8.22
N LEU A 81 -8.58 -9.36 -7.93
CA LEU A 81 -7.32 -9.94 -7.48
C LEU A 81 -7.25 -9.74 -5.96
N ALA A 82 -7.51 -10.80 -5.22
CA ALA A 82 -7.59 -10.77 -3.77
C ALA A 82 -6.23 -11.14 -3.13
N PRO A 83 -5.81 -10.46 -2.04
CA PRO A 83 -4.55 -10.76 -1.38
C PRO A 83 -4.57 -12.08 -0.61
N THR A 84 -5.73 -12.51 -0.10
CA THR A 84 -5.87 -13.71 0.75
C THR A 84 -7.18 -14.45 0.49
N GLN A 85 -7.23 -15.71 0.92
CA GLN A 85 -8.46 -16.50 0.92
C GLN A 85 -9.54 -15.91 1.82
N GLU A 86 -9.16 -15.19 2.88
CA GLU A 86 -10.10 -14.52 3.76
C GLU A 86 -10.83 -13.39 3.05
N ILE A 87 -10.09 -12.56 2.31
CA ILE A 87 -10.67 -11.49 1.48
C ILE A 87 -11.57 -12.09 0.40
N LYS A 88 -11.15 -13.19 -0.26
CA LYS A 88 -12.04 -13.91 -1.20
C LYS A 88 -13.35 -14.34 -0.57
N ARG A 89 -13.31 -14.98 0.62
CA ARG A 89 -14.52 -15.38 1.34
C ARG A 89 -15.42 -14.19 1.69
N HIS A 90 -14.82 -13.06 2.06
CA HIS A 90 -15.55 -11.83 2.35
C HIS A 90 -16.28 -11.30 1.10
N LEU A 91 -15.58 -11.21 -0.04
CA LEU A 91 -16.18 -10.76 -1.32
C LEU A 91 -17.35 -11.67 -1.75
N ILE A 92 -17.22 -12.98 -1.59
CA ILE A 92 -18.31 -13.94 -1.88
C ILE A 92 -19.51 -13.67 -0.96
N LYS A 93 -19.28 -13.41 0.33
CA LYS A 93 -20.35 -13.09 1.28
C LYS A 93 -21.06 -11.78 0.92
N GLU A 94 -20.36 -10.83 0.33
CA GLU A 94 -20.92 -9.56 -0.19
C GLU A 94 -21.57 -9.71 -1.58
N GLY A 95 -21.65 -10.93 -2.13
CA GLY A 95 -22.39 -11.25 -3.36
C GLY A 95 -21.53 -11.32 -4.65
N THR A 96 -20.19 -11.24 -4.54
CA THR A 96 -19.31 -11.45 -5.70
C THR A 96 -19.24 -12.93 -6.04
N ARG A 97 -19.30 -13.31 -7.33
CA ARG A 97 -19.18 -14.70 -7.77
C ARG A 97 -17.77 -15.21 -7.53
N ALA A 98 -17.64 -16.46 -7.06
CA ALA A 98 -16.34 -17.04 -6.71
C ALA A 98 -15.37 -17.14 -7.90
N GLU A 99 -15.90 -17.30 -9.11
CA GLU A 99 -15.16 -17.37 -10.37
C GLU A 99 -14.51 -16.05 -10.79
N ASP A 100 -15.10 -14.91 -10.36
CA ASP A 100 -14.58 -13.58 -10.64
C ASP A 100 -13.48 -13.15 -9.64
N ILE A 101 -13.09 -14.04 -8.69
CA ILE A 101 -12.11 -13.72 -7.66
C ILE A 101 -10.92 -14.67 -7.74
N LEU A 102 -9.76 -14.12 -8.08
CA LEU A 102 -8.46 -14.80 -8.08
C LEU A 102 -7.67 -14.41 -6.83
N VAL A 103 -7.13 -15.40 -6.11
CA VAL A 103 -6.24 -15.13 -4.96
C VAL A 103 -4.80 -15.09 -5.47
N THR A 104 -4.23 -13.91 -5.54
CA THR A 104 -2.91 -13.65 -6.16
C THR A 104 -1.86 -13.16 -5.17
N GLY A 105 -2.24 -12.79 -3.96
CA GLY A 105 -1.39 -12.00 -3.06
C GLY A 105 -1.40 -10.51 -3.42
N ILE A 106 -0.62 -9.73 -2.68
CA ILE A 106 -0.38 -8.31 -2.97
C ILE A 106 0.79 -8.21 -3.96
N PRO A 107 0.66 -7.48 -5.08
CA PRO A 107 1.75 -7.33 -6.03
C PRO A 107 2.93 -6.58 -5.41
N VAL A 108 4.12 -7.11 -5.59
CA VAL A 108 5.37 -6.52 -5.12
C VAL A 108 6.33 -6.32 -6.29
N ARG A 109 7.27 -5.38 -6.14
CA ARG A 109 8.29 -5.16 -7.17
C ARG A 109 9.25 -6.35 -7.23
N GLN A 110 9.76 -6.67 -8.42
CA GLN A 110 10.66 -7.78 -8.68
C GLN A 110 11.86 -7.84 -7.72
N GLN A 111 12.45 -6.70 -7.40
CA GLN A 111 13.58 -6.59 -6.46
C GLN A 111 13.33 -7.20 -5.07
N PHE A 112 12.07 -7.35 -4.66
CA PHE A 112 11.71 -8.00 -3.39
C PHE A 112 11.52 -9.50 -3.55
N LEU A 113 11.24 -9.97 -4.77
CA LEU A 113 11.12 -11.40 -5.08
C LEU A 113 12.50 -12.04 -5.27
N ASP A 114 13.46 -11.31 -5.85
CA ASP A 114 14.82 -11.76 -6.10
C ASP A 114 15.70 -11.80 -4.83
N ALA A 115 15.18 -11.18 -3.75
CA ALA A 115 15.86 -11.22 -2.47
C ALA A 115 15.81 -12.63 -1.88
N ASP A 116 16.94 -13.33 -1.84
CA ASP A 116 17.04 -14.62 -1.14
C ASP A 116 16.94 -14.38 0.38
N CYS A 117 15.69 -14.29 0.85
CA CYS A 117 15.36 -14.08 2.25
C CYS A 117 15.68 -15.29 3.13
N ARG A 118 16.25 -16.38 2.56
CA ARG A 118 16.51 -17.65 3.23
C ARG A 118 17.89 -17.77 3.84
N GLN A 119 18.74 -16.74 3.77
CA GLN A 119 19.99 -16.76 4.51
C GLN A 119 19.66 -16.92 5.99
N LYS A 120 19.93 -18.11 6.52
CA LYS A 120 19.82 -18.39 7.96
C LYS A 120 20.74 -17.41 8.68
N ARG A 121 20.16 -16.40 9.32
CA ARG A 121 20.91 -15.50 10.19
C ARG A 121 21.53 -16.34 11.32
N GLU A 122 22.82 -16.23 11.50
CA GLU A 122 23.51 -16.83 12.62
C GLU A 122 22.88 -16.33 13.94
N ARG A 123 22.63 -17.24 14.89
CA ARG A 123 21.95 -16.95 16.16
C ARG A 123 22.65 -15.89 17.04
N ASN A 124 23.93 -15.62 16.80
CA ASN A 124 24.77 -14.68 17.58
C ASN A 124 24.95 -13.32 16.92
N ARG A 125 24.15 -12.96 15.91
CA ARG A 125 24.28 -11.68 15.21
C ARG A 125 23.46 -10.60 15.90
N THR A 126 24.00 -9.37 15.93
CA THR A 126 23.26 -8.14 16.29
C THR A 126 21.92 -8.08 15.56
N ARG A 127 20.85 -7.82 16.29
CA ARG A 127 19.51 -7.69 15.72
C ARG A 127 19.37 -6.34 15.05
N ARG A 128 18.98 -6.31 13.78
CA ARG A 128 18.76 -5.08 13.05
C ARG A 128 17.26 -4.80 12.90
N VAL A 129 16.83 -3.61 13.30
CA VAL A 129 15.44 -3.12 13.19
C VAL A 129 15.38 -2.08 12.09
N LEU A 130 14.57 -2.34 11.05
CA LEU A 130 14.30 -1.39 9.98
C LEU A 130 13.04 -0.59 10.28
N ILE A 131 13.14 0.74 10.28
CA ILE A 131 12.05 1.68 10.54
C ILE A 131 11.84 2.55 9.30
N MET A 132 10.62 2.57 8.77
CA MET A 132 10.28 3.33 7.57
C MET A 132 8.94 4.03 7.70
N GLY A 133 8.88 5.32 7.36
CA GLY A 133 7.64 6.12 7.32
C GLY A 133 7.05 6.30 5.92
N GLY A 134 7.39 5.39 4.99
CA GLY A 134 7.00 5.50 3.58
C GLY A 134 7.73 6.65 2.86
N GLY A 135 7.28 7.00 1.64
CA GLY A 135 7.93 8.02 0.82
C GLY A 135 7.93 9.43 1.42
N LEU A 136 6.97 9.73 2.30
CA LEU A 136 6.87 11.02 3.01
C LEU A 136 7.62 11.02 4.35
N GLY A 137 8.12 9.88 4.82
CA GLY A 137 8.86 9.75 6.06
C GLY A 137 8.04 10.17 7.31
N LEU A 138 6.76 9.80 7.36
CA LEU A 138 5.89 10.16 8.50
C LEU A 138 6.05 9.12 9.62
N MET A 139 6.78 9.49 10.66
CA MET A 139 7.07 8.64 11.84
C MET A 139 6.89 9.47 13.12
N PRO A 140 5.65 9.67 13.59
CA PRO A 140 5.36 10.60 14.69
C PRO A 140 6.06 10.25 16.02
N ASP A 141 6.22 8.97 16.31
CA ASP A 141 6.77 8.49 17.60
C ASP A 141 8.22 7.96 17.46
N LEU A 142 8.96 8.42 16.43
CA LEU A 142 10.30 7.91 16.12
C LEU A 142 11.26 8.11 17.30
N LYS A 143 11.20 9.26 17.98
CA LYS A 143 12.07 9.57 19.13
C LYS A 143 11.94 8.52 20.24
N GLU A 144 10.74 8.28 20.71
CA GLU A 144 10.48 7.32 21.79
C GLU A 144 10.87 5.89 21.38
N LEU A 145 10.62 5.54 20.11
CA LEU A 145 11.00 4.24 19.58
C LEU A 145 12.53 4.06 19.55
N LEU A 146 13.28 5.05 19.05
CA LEU A 146 14.74 4.98 18.98
C LEU A 146 15.38 4.99 20.36
N GLU A 147 14.88 5.78 21.31
CA GLU A 147 15.36 5.77 22.69
C GLU A 147 15.21 4.37 23.35
N LYS A 148 14.08 3.71 23.11
CA LYS A 148 13.87 2.33 23.58
C LYS A 148 14.79 1.34 22.90
N LEU A 149 14.97 1.40 21.58
CA LEU A 149 15.85 0.49 20.85
C LEU A 149 17.32 0.67 21.24
N HIS A 150 17.77 1.92 21.37
CA HIS A 150 19.13 2.25 21.81
C HIS A 150 19.45 1.71 23.22
N SER A 151 18.46 1.62 24.11
CA SER A 151 18.64 1.01 25.43
C SER A 151 18.75 -0.51 25.41
N MET A 152 18.51 -1.17 24.27
CA MET A 152 18.52 -2.62 24.12
C MET A 152 19.89 -3.11 23.63
N GLN A 153 20.55 -3.97 24.41
CA GLN A 153 21.84 -4.56 24.02
C GLN A 153 21.71 -5.44 22.75
N GLY A 154 22.66 -5.30 21.84
CA GLY A 154 22.71 -6.10 20.62
C GLY A 154 21.61 -5.79 19.60
N VAL A 155 21.08 -4.56 19.61
CA VAL A 155 20.13 -4.05 18.64
C VAL A 155 20.73 -2.86 17.91
N GLU A 156 20.68 -2.89 16.59
CA GLU A 156 21.00 -1.78 15.70
C GLU A 156 19.73 -1.35 14.97
N SER A 157 19.60 -0.08 14.64
CA SER A 157 18.45 0.45 13.92
C SER A 157 18.85 1.06 12.59
N VAL A 158 17.99 0.88 11.58
CA VAL A 158 18.09 1.58 10.29
C VAL A 158 16.80 2.38 10.11
N VAL A 159 16.93 3.68 9.95
CA VAL A 159 15.79 4.60 9.74
C VAL A 159 15.83 5.13 8.32
N ILE A 160 14.74 4.91 7.57
CA ILE A 160 14.60 5.48 6.21
C ILE A 160 13.56 6.60 6.26
N THR A 161 14.05 7.85 6.17
CA THR A 161 13.22 9.05 6.28
C THR A 161 12.53 9.45 4.96
N GLY A 162 12.83 8.75 3.86
CA GLY A 162 12.26 9.07 2.55
C GLY A 162 12.58 10.51 2.12
N LYS A 163 11.57 11.26 1.72
CA LYS A 163 11.70 12.67 1.30
C LYS A 163 11.65 13.67 2.46
N ASN A 164 11.61 13.21 3.71
CA ASN A 164 11.58 14.07 4.88
C ASN A 164 13.02 14.50 5.28
N HIS A 165 13.54 15.53 4.60
CA HIS A 165 14.88 16.06 4.85
C HIS A 165 15.04 16.58 6.28
N LYS A 166 14.00 17.21 6.85
CA LYS A 166 14.05 17.71 8.23
C LYS A 166 14.29 16.58 9.23
N MET A 167 13.59 15.46 9.05
CA MET A 167 13.76 14.28 9.90
C MET A 167 15.14 13.63 9.70
N TYR A 168 15.65 13.61 8.46
CA TYR A 168 17.00 13.13 8.18
C TYR A 168 18.04 13.93 8.95
N GLU A 169 18.01 15.27 8.86
CA GLU A 169 18.94 16.18 9.54
C GLU A 169 18.84 16.10 11.06
N GLU A 170 17.63 15.89 11.58
CA GLU A 170 17.39 15.74 13.03
C GLU A 170 18.03 14.48 13.63
N TRP A 171 18.08 13.39 12.85
CA TRP A 171 18.46 12.06 13.37
C TRP A 171 19.79 11.54 12.87
N VAL A 172 20.33 12.06 11.76
CA VAL A 172 21.63 11.63 11.23
C VAL A 172 22.74 11.90 12.26
N ASN A 173 23.57 10.89 12.49
CA ASN A 173 24.70 10.93 13.44
C ASN A 173 24.32 11.22 14.91
N ARG A 174 23.07 11.00 15.30
CA ARG A 174 22.63 11.23 16.69
C ARG A 174 22.96 10.08 17.62
N TYR A 175 22.96 8.86 17.11
CA TYR A 175 23.32 7.62 17.83
C TYR A 175 24.22 6.77 16.95
N GLU A 176 25.24 6.12 17.57
CA GLU A 176 26.21 5.29 16.83
C GLU A 176 25.59 3.98 16.31
N ASP A 177 24.56 3.48 16.98
CA ASP A 177 23.81 2.25 16.64
C ASP A 177 22.60 2.49 15.74
N VAL A 178 22.42 3.72 15.21
CA VAL A 178 21.33 4.11 14.33
C VAL A 178 21.86 4.64 12.99
N GLU A 179 21.71 3.84 11.95
CA GLU A 179 21.95 4.27 10.57
C GLU A 179 20.74 5.04 10.05
N VAL A 180 20.90 6.30 9.63
CA VAL A 180 19.82 7.12 9.07
C VAL A 180 20.02 7.36 7.59
N LEU A 181 19.01 7.05 6.80
CA LEU A 181 18.99 7.19 5.35
C LEU A 181 17.86 8.12 4.91
N GLY A 182 18.12 8.90 3.88
CA GLY A 182 17.07 9.66 3.18
C GLY A 182 16.25 8.75 2.25
N TYR A 183 15.87 9.31 1.09
CA TYR A 183 15.20 8.53 0.04
C TYR A 183 16.17 7.50 -0.57
N THR A 184 15.75 6.25 -0.66
CA THR A 184 16.50 5.18 -1.32
C THR A 184 15.59 4.31 -2.19
N GLU A 185 16.07 3.92 -3.35
CA GLU A 185 15.40 2.95 -4.22
C GLU A 185 15.75 1.50 -3.84
N ASN A 186 16.83 1.29 -3.10
CA ASN A 186 17.36 -0.02 -2.73
C ASN A 186 16.81 -0.54 -1.39
N ILE A 187 15.54 -0.28 -1.10
CA ILE A 187 14.89 -0.71 0.16
C ILE A 187 15.00 -2.22 0.37
N SER A 188 14.93 -3.01 -0.71
CA SER A 188 15.04 -4.48 -0.64
C SER A 188 16.32 -4.96 0.04
N ARG A 189 17.44 -4.22 -0.05
CA ARG A 189 18.69 -4.52 0.63
C ARG A 189 18.57 -4.45 2.15
N TYR A 190 17.78 -3.52 2.66
CA TYR A 190 17.59 -3.31 4.11
C TYR A 190 16.52 -4.23 4.71
N MET A 191 15.67 -4.84 3.87
CA MET A 191 14.62 -5.79 4.28
C MET A 191 15.11 -7.24 4.34
N ARG A 192 16.37 -7.50 4.01
CA ARG A 192 17.01 -8.84 4.03
C ARG A 192 17.48 -9.28 5.39
#